data_ba2d1d4fc7db280fa2e96c7de4aa5625
#
_entry.id   ba2d1d4fc7db280fa2e96c7de4aa5625
#
_cell.length_a   1.000
_cell.length_b   1.000
_cell.length_c   1.000
_cell.angle_alpha   90.00
_cell.angle_beta   90.00
_cell.angle_gamma   90.00
#
_symmetry.space_group_name_H-M   'P 1'
#
loop_
_entity.id
_entity.type
_entity.pdbx_description
1 polymer ?
#
loop_
_entity_poly.entity_id
_entity_poly.type
_entity_poly.pdbx_seq_one_letter_code
_entity_poly.pdbx_strand_id
1 'polypeptide(L)'
;MCQIVGMWWNTARFVAAFAALVIASGEASAQRNAVESWDPSARDFGRSMIEPDAPGDARNSTLDALNKILSSSKLSAFDRSIYLSIRAYQLSRLGREADSQKDIAEMGKVLPAAWPLVLSGTVPELAGGGDRAAALRTLDSALQRKPGDSWLVIAQAQVHMQIGDFQRALGLLDGALASATSPADRRTALYYRGHANFNLGRYPEAADDFDASLEGRNTLRARLGPLLWRYAAQVHSRRDARGALAKALGSEPLDEWPLPIAKFLLGKLGAGELEVIAESGEAAKRANGKCPAALFVGVDALRRGDKQRAREQFQLAQARCPTVSEFNWAANSELKRF
;
A
#
# COMPACT_ATOMS: atom_id res chain seq x y z
N MET A 1 -12.44 3.45 19.13
CA MET A 1 -12.11 4.81 18.63
C MET A 1 -10.63 5.04 18.27
N CYS A 2 -9.63 4.41 18.89
CA CYS A 2 -8.21 4.68 18.60
C CYS A 2 -7.58 3.96 17.39
N GLN A 3 -8.21 2.96 16.80
CA GLN A 3 -7.59 2.17 15.72
C GLN A 3 -7.76 2.77 14.30
N ILE A 4 -8.73 3.64 14.09
CA ILE A 4 -9.05 4.23 12.78
C ILE A 4 -8.12 5.40 12.44
N VAL A 5 -7.60 6.11 13.44
CA VAL A 5 -6.75 7.31 13.27
C VAL A 5 -5.39 6.99 12.62
N GLY A 6 -4.85 5.77 12.83
CA GLY A 6 -3.56 5.37 12.25
C GLY A 6 -3.59 5.07 10.75
N MET A 7 -4.72 4.62 10.24
CA MET A 7 -4.90 4.18 8.84
C MET A 7 -4.84 5.33 7.83
N TRP A 8 -5.42 6.49 8.20
CA TRP A 8 -5.53 7.67 7.31
C TRP A 8 -4.26 8.50 7.19
N TRP A 9 -3.44 8.51 8.22
CA TRP A 9 -2.12 9.14 8.13
C TRP A 9 -1.23 8.45 7.10
N ASN A 10 -1.45 7.15 6.89
CA ASN A 10 -0.77 6.38 5.84
C ASN A 10 -1.30 6.71 4.45
N THR A 11 -2.63 6.85 4.26
CA THR A 11 -3.21 7.12 2.94
C THR A 11 -2.73 8.47 2.41
N ALA A 12 -2.76 9.51 3.24
CA ALA A 12 -2.28 10.83 2.86
C ALA A 12 -0.75 10.85 2.63
N ARG A 13 0.03 10.09 3.41
CA ARG A 13 1.47 9.92 3.19
C ARG A 13 1.78 8.98 2.03
N PHE A 14 0.95 7.97 1.80
CA PHE A 14 1.11 7.05 0.67
C PHE A 14 0.79 7.77 -0.64
N VAL A 15 -0.28 8.56 -0.70
CA VAL A 15 -0.60 9.41 -1.86
C VAL A 15 0.47 10.48 -2.04
N ALA A 16 0.98 11.13 -0.97
CA ALA A 16 2.07 12.09 -1.07
C ALA A 16 3.42 11.43 -1.36
N ALA A 17 3.73 10.26 -0.80
CA ALA A 17 4.95 9.51 -1.11
C ALA A 17 4.88 8.88 -2.51
N PHE A 18 3.70 8.45 -2.94
CA PHE A 18 3.46 7.93 -4.28
C PHE A 18 3.50 9.04 -5.33
N ALA A 19 2.93 10.21 -5.03
CA ALA A 19 3.07 11.40 -5.86
C ALA A 19 4.55 11.87 -5.93
N ALA A 20 5.30 11.80 -4.83
CA ALA A 20 6.73 12.08 -4.80
C ALA A 20 7.54 11.06 -5.63
N LEU A 21 7.11 9.81 -5.69
CA LEU A 21 7.74 8.77 -6.52
C LEU A 21 7.53 9.03 -8.03
N VAL A 22 6.36 9.50 -8.41
CA VAL A 22 6.02 9.91 -9.79
C VAL A 22 6.78 11.19 -10.20
N ILE A 23 6.95 12.12 -9.26
CA ILE A 23 7.76 13.35 -9.47
C ILE A 23 9.23 13.02 -9.72
N ALA A 24 9.77 11.98 -9.08
CA ALA A 24 11.14 11.53 -9.29
C ALA A 24 11.37 10.88 -10.67
N SER A 25 10.31 10.51 -11.40
CA SER A 25 10.41 9.89 -12.74
C SER A 25 10.49 10.87 -13.91
N GLY A 26 10.52 12.18 -13.67
CA GLY A 26 10.93 13.18 -14.69
C GLY A 26 9.82 13.73 -15.60
N GLU A 27 8.58 13.26 -15.51
CA GLU A 27 7.51 13.67 -16.45
C GLU A 27 6.65 14.88 -16.00
N ALA A 28 7.03 15.60 -14.93
CA ALA A 28 6.00 16.44 -14.33
C ALA A 28 6.43 17.75 -13.67
N SER A 29 6.66 18.78 -14.47
CA SER A 29 6.59 20.16 -13.92
C SER A 29 5.16 20.53 -13.48
N ALA A 30 4.13 20.08 -14.20
CA ALA A 30 2.72 20.28 -13.84
C ALA A 30 2.27 19.45 -12.62
N GLN A 31 2.82 18.26 -12.43
CA GLN A 31 2.52 17.39 -11.29
C GLN A 31 3.21 17.85 -9.99
N ARG A 32 4.40 18.46 -10.08
CA ARG A 32 5.10 19.06 -8.93
C ARG A 32 4.27 20.16 -8.28
N ASN A 33 3.74 21.07 -9.08
CA ASN A 33 2.92 22.20 -8.61
C ASN A 33 1.61 21.73 -7.96
N ALA A 34 1.05 20.60 -8.39
CA ALA A 34 -0.17 20.04 -7.82
C ALA A 34 0.05 19.44 -6.42
N VAL A 35 1.23 18.87 -6.16
CA VAL A 35 1.58 18.27 -4.85
C VAL A 35 2.00 19.33 -3.82
N GLU A 36 2.66 20.40 -4.26
CA GLU A 36 3.09 21.51 -3.39
C GLU A 36 1.93 22.39 -2.91
N SER A 37 0.80 22.41 -3.63
CA SER A 37 -0.39 23.20 -3.30
C SER A 37 -1.38 22.49 -2.34
N TRP A 38 -1.05 21.34 -1.81
CA TRP A 38 -1.97 20.54 -1.00
C TRP A 38 -2.26 21.19 0.36
N ASP A 39 -3.54 21.49 0.62
CA ASP A 39 -4.03 22.10 1.88
C ASP A 39 -4.12 21.05 3.00
N PRO A 40 -3.35 21.22 4.11
CA PRO A 40 -3.43 20.33 5.27
C PRO A 40 -4.79 20.30 5.98
N SER A 41 -5.62 21.36 5.87
CA SER A 41 -6.95 21.42 6.50
C SER A 41 -7.95 20.48 5.85
N ALA A 42 -7.76 20.13 4.59
CA ALA A 42 -8.53 19.10 3.90
C ALA A 42 -8.33 17.69 4.51
N ARG A 43 -7.25 17.47 5.26
CA ARG A 43 -6.91 16.20 5.92
C ARG A 43 -7.85 15.84 7.06
N ASP A 44 -8.27 16.83 7.85
CA ASP A 44 -9.07 16.59 9.05
C ASP A 44 -10.54 16.29 8.71
N PHE A 45 -11.01 16.82 7.60
CA PHE A 45 -12.36 16.60 7.13
C PHE A 45 -12.57 15.17 6.57
N GLY A 46 -11.58 14.63 5.86
CA GLY A 46 -11.62 13.24 5.38
C GLY A 46 -11.64 12.19 6.50
N ARG A 47 -11.10 12.54 7.69
CA ARG A 47 -11.03 11.64 8.84
C ARG A 47 -12.39 11.28 9.44
N SER A 48 -13.33 12.21 9.45
CA SER A 48 -14.64 12.01 10.09
C SER A 48 -15.64 11.27 9.21
N MET A 49 -15.34 11.10 7.93
CA MET A 49 -16.32 10.71 6.93
C MET A 49 -16.37 9.23 6.54
N ILE A 50 -15.44 8.42 7.00
CA ILE A 50 -15.35 7.02 6.55
C ILE A 50 -15.37 6.09 7.76
N GLU A 51 -16.54 5.93 8.33
CA GLU A 51 -16.84 4.77 9.18
C GLU A 51 -17.28 3.61 8.27
N PRO A 52 -16.60 2.45 8.32
CA PRO A 52 -16.87 1.33 7.41
C PRO A 52 -18.27 0.75 7.51
N ASP A 53 -18.86 0.79 8.70
CA ASP A 53 -20.14 0.16 9.03
C ASP A 53 -21.25 1.15 9.37
N ALA A 54 -21.14 2.40 8.92
CA ALA A 54 -22.17 3.40 9.18
C ALA A 54 -23.51 2.99 8.55
N PRO A 55 -24.64 3.14 9.29
CA PRO A 55 -25.99 2.94 8.74
C PRO A 55 -26.23 3.77 7.48
N GLY A 56 -27.24 3.39 6.68
CA GLY A 56 -27.55 4.06 5.40
C GLY A 56 -27.61 5.58 5.48
N ASP A 57 -28.10 6.14 6.57
CA ASP A 57 -28.17 7.59 6.80
C ASP A 57 -26.80 8.25 6.93
N ALA A 58 -25.82 7.58 7.54
CA ALA A 58 -24.45 8.09 7.64
C ALA A 58 -23.71 8.03 6.28
N ARG A 59 -24.06 7.09 5.40
CA ARG A 59 -23.50 7.03 4.04
C ARG A 59 -24.01 8.17 3.17
N ASN A 60 -25.25 8.58 3.33
CA ASN A 60 -25.82 9.73 2.66
C ASN A 60 -25.18 11.04 3.17
N SER A 61 -24.94 11.16 4.48
CA SER A 61 -24.23 12.31 5.05
C SER A 61 -22.80 12.45 4.53
N THR A 62 -22.12 11.31 4.26
CA THR A 62 -20.79 11.32 3.62
C THR A 62 -20.85 11.86 2.20
N LEU A 63 -21.85 11.45 1.41
CA LEU A 63 -22.05 11.99 0.06
C LEU A 63 -22.38 13.47 0.07
N ASP A 64 -23.21 13.95 1.00
CA ASP A 64 -23.57 15.37 1.11
C ASP A 64 -22.35 16.22 1.44
N ALA A 65 -21.50 15.73 2.33
CA ALA A 65 -20.26 16.38 2.66
C ALA A 65 -19.29 16.42 1.47
N LEU A 66 -19.14 15.32 0.74
CA LEU A 66 -18.33 15.28 -0.48
C LEU A 66 -18.87 16.20 -1.57
N ASN A 67 -20.21 16.28 -1.73
CA ASN A 67 -20.87 17.22 -2.64
C ASN A 67 -20.53 18.67 -2.29
N LYS A 68 -20.60 19.02 -1.00
CA LYS A 68 -20.25 20.35 -0.49
C LYS A 68 -18.78 20.69 -0.77
N ILE A 69 -17.84 19.76 -0.54
CA ILE A 69 -16.42 19.97 -0.84
C ILE A 69 -16.23 20.18 -2.34
N LEU A 70 -16.78 19.29 -3.16
CA LEU A 70 -16.64 19.33 -4.62
C LEU A 70 -17.32 20.55 -5.27
N SER A 71 -18.26 21.22 -4.58
CA SER A 71 -18.82 22.49 -5.05
C SER A 71 -17.85 23.67 -4.92
N SER A 72 -16.77 23.54 -4.15
CA SER A 72 -15.78 24.58 -3.99
C SER A 72 -14.95 24.79 -5.27
N SER A 73 -14.82 26.05 -5.69
CA SER A 73 -13.94 26.45 -6.79
C SER A 73 -12.46 26.56 -6.40
N LYS A 74 -12.15 26.41 -5.10
CA LYS A 74 -10.78 26.56 -4.55
C LYS A 74 -9.96 25.26 -4.55
N LEU A 75 -10.58 24.11 -4.89
CA LEU A 75 -9.87 22.84 -4.95
C LEU A 75 -8.86 22.82 -6.08
N SER A 76 -7.65 22.35 -5.79
CA SER A 76 -6.69 22.00 -6.84
C SER A 76 -7.23 20.85 -7.70
N ALA A 77 -6.71 20.68 -8.92
CA ALA A 77 -7.07 19.56 -9.79
C ALA A 77 -6.79 18.19 -9.11
N PHE A 78 -5.71 18.13 -8.35
CA PHE A 78 -5.32 16.93 -7.61
C PHE A 78 -6.29 16.62 -6.45
N ASP A 79 -6.59 17.60 -5.59
CA ASP A 79 -7.53 17.42 -4.47
C ASP A 79 -8.93 17.08 -5.00
N ARG A 80 -9.38 17.76 -6.04
CA ARG A 80 -10.65 17.46 -6.71
C ARG A 80 -10.68 16.00 -7.17
N SER A 81 -9.59 15.50 -7.78
CA SER A 81 -9.50 14.10 -8.21
C SER A 81 -9.56 13.12 -7.02
N ILE A 82 -8.92 13.43 -5.90
CA ILE A 82 -9.01 12.60 -4.67
C ILE A 82 -10.46 12.54 -4.19
N TYR A 83 -11.14 13.68 -4.04
CA TYR A 83 -12.53 13.68 -3.56
C TYR A 83 -13.50 13.03 -4.55
N LEU A 84 -13.28 13.15 -5.84
CA LEU A 84 -14.05 12.44 -6.87
C LEU A 84 -13.82 10.91 -6.74
N SER A 85 -12.59 10.45 -6.51
CA SER A 85 -12.30 9.01 -6.33
C SER A 85 -12.99 8.43 -5.09
N ILE A 86 -12.99 9.19 -3.97
CA ILE A 86 -13.70 8.81 -2.75
C ILE A 86 -15.20 8.76 -3.01
N ARG A 87 -15.76 9.78 -3.70
CA ARG A 87 -17.19 9.82 -4.02
C ARG A 87 -17.61 8.72 -4.98
N ALA A 88 -16.80 8.42 -5.99
CA ALA A 88 -17.05 7.31 -6.91
C ALA A 88 -17.15 5.97 -6.18
N TYR A 89 -16.23 5.69 -5.25
CA TYR A 89 -16.28 4.50 -4.41
C TYR A 89 -17.54 4.46 -3.52
N GLN A 90 -17.89 5.57 -2.85
CA GLN A 90 -19.10 5.63 -2.03
C GLN A 90 -20.40 5.44 -2.84
N LEU A 91 -20.44 5.98 -4.04
CA LEU A 91 -21.56 5.77 -4.97
C LEU A 91 -21.68 4.30 -5.39
N SER A 92 -20.57 3.63 -5.69
CA SER A 92 -20.54 2.18 -5.96
C SER A 92 -21.02 1.35 -4.75
N ARG A 93 -20.68 1.76 -3.51
CA ARG A 93 -21.19 1.10 -2.29
C ARG A 93 -22.72 1.22 -2.16
N LEU A 94 -23.31 2.25 -2.70
CA LEU A 94 -24.76 2.49 -2.71
C LEU A 94 -25.45 1.91 -3.95
N GLY A 95 -24.74 1.21 -4.84
CA GLY A 95 -25.28 0.69 -6.10
C GLY A 95 -25.55 1.77 -7.15
N ARG A 96 -25.02 2.99 -6.97
CA ARG A 96 -25.19 4.14 -7.88
C ARG A 96 -24.06 4.17 -8.93
N GLU A 97 -23.93 3.09 -9.68
CA GLU A 97 -22.80 2.89 -10.61
C GLU A 97 -22.74 3.97 -11.71
N ALA A 98 -23.89 4.40 -12.22
CA ALA A 98 -23.95 5.45 -13.25
C ALA A 98 -23.38 6.80 -12.74
N ASP A 99 -23.59 7.12 -11.47
CA ASP A 99 -23.05 8.34 -10.87
C ASP A 99 -21.55 8.17 -10.54
N SER A 100 -21.12 6.99 -10.10
CA SER A 100 -19.72 6.66 -9.95
C SER A 100 -18.94 6.84 -11.26
N GLN A 101 -19.50 6.37 -12.37
CA GLN A 101 -18.91 6.55 -13.70
C GLN A 101 -18.79 8.02 -14.13
N LYS A 102 -19.73 8.88 -13.72
CA LYS A 102 -19.64 10.34 -13.96
C LYS A 102 -18.45 10.96 -13.23
N ASP A 103 -18.23 10.54 -11.98
CA ASP A 103 -17.09 11.02 -11.18
C ASP A 103 -15.75 10.58 -11.78
N ILE A 104 -15.63 9.33 -12.20
CA ILE A 104 -14.44 8.82 -12.90
C ILE A 104 -14.22 9.58 -14.22
N ALA A 105 -15.30 9.90 -14.95
CA ALA A 105 -15.23 10.72 -16.16
C ALA A 105 -14.71 12.12 -15.88
N GLU A 106 -15.17 12.72 -14.80
CA GLU A 106 -14.75 14.06 -14.39
C GLU A 106 -13.28 14.06 -13.95
N MET A 107 -12.81 13.04 -13.24
CA MET A 107 -11.38 12.87 -12.95
C MET A 107 -10.54 12.90 -14.22
N GLY A 108 -10.98 12.23 -15.28
CA GLY A 108 -10.31 12.22 -16.58
C GLY A 108 -10.22 13.60 -17.24
N LYS A 109 -11.16 14.51 -16.98
CA LYS A 109 -11.11 15.90 -17.46
C LYS A 109 -10.22 16.77 -16.57
N VAL A 110 -10.33 16.60 -15.25
CA VAL A 110 -9.64 17.44 -14.27
C VAL A 110 -8.15 17.11 -14.20
N LEU A 111 -7.78 15.81 -14.31
CA LEU A 111 -6.42 15.35 -14.19
C LEU A 111 -6.10 14.26 -15.24
N PRO A 112 -6.08 14.60 -16.55
CA PRO A 112 -6.06 13.62 -17.65
C PRO A 112 -4.92 12.60 -17.58
N ALA A 113 -3.71 13.04 -17.20
CA ALA A 113 -2.52 12.20 -17.17
C ALA A 113 -2.42 11.31 -15.91
N ALA A 114 -2.99 11.73 -14.77
CA ALA A 114 -2.72 11.12 -13.49
C ALA A 114 -3.95 10.57 -12.74
N TRP A 115 -5.16 10.70 -13.29
CA TRP A 115 -6.36 10.20 -12.62
C TRP A 115 -6.34 8.68 -12.31
N PRO A 116 -5.76 7.80 -13.17
CA PRO A 116 -5.67 6.39 -12.83
C PRO A 116 -4.79 6.15 -11.60
N LEU A 117 -3.69 6.90 -11.49
CA LEU A 117 -2.80 6.85 -10.35
C LEU A 117 -3.51 7.28 -9.05
N VAL A 118 -4.29 8.37 -9.08
CA VAL A 118 -5.09 8.82 -7.92
C VAL A 118 -6.10 7.74 -7.51
N LEU A 119 -6.83 7.20 -8.47
CA LEU A 119 -7.83 6.15 -8.20
C LEU A 119 -7.17 4.87 -7.64
N SER A 120 -6.03 4.48 -8.20
CA SER A 120 -5.28 3.29 -7.77
C SER A 120 -4.70 3.42 -6.36
N GLY A 121 -4.39 4.63 -5.91
CA GLY A 121 -3.94 4.89 -4.55
C GLY A 121 -5.06 5.02 -3.53
N THR A 122 -6.27 5.42 -3.95
CA THR A 122 -7.37 5.68 -3.01
C THR A 122 -8.31 4.51 -2.84
N VAL A 123 -8.70 3.83 -3.92
CA VAL A 123 -9.77 2.81 -3.88
C VAL A 123 -9.37 1.56 -3.08
N PRO A 124 -8.15 0.98 -3.22
CA PRO A 124 -7.75 -0.16 -2.40
C PRO A 124 -7.70 0.15 -0.89
N GLU A 125 -7.28 1.36 -0.52
CA GLU A 125 -7.26 1.79 0.88
C GLU A 125 -8.68 1.90 1.46
N LEU A 126 -9.60 2.50 0.71
CA LEU A 126 -11.00 2.58 1.09
C LEU A 126 -11.65 1.19 1.21
N ALA A 127 -11.28 0.26 0.32
CA ALA A 127 -11.74 -1.13 0.35
C ALA A 127 -11.37 -1.86 1.64
N GLY A 128 -10.24 -1.53 2.22
CA GLY A 128 -9.74 -2.16 3.44
C GLY A 128 -10.61 -1.95 4.66
N GLY A 129 -11.31 -0.83 4.72
CA GLY A 129 -12.27 -0.51 5.76
C GLY A 129 -13.72 -0.92 5.44
N GLY A 130 -14.00 -1.58 4.28
CA GLY A 130 -15.38 -1.77 3.91
C GLY A 130 -15.66 -2.71 2.73
N ASP A 131 -16.35 -2.21 1.74
CA ASP A 131 -16.91 -2.97 0.63
C ASP A 131 -15.92 -3.17 -0.51
N ARG A 132 -15.21 -4.29 -0.50
CA ARG A 132 -14.24 -4.69 -1.54
C ARG A 132 -14.90 -4.95 -2.89
N ALA A 133 -16.17 -5.38 -2.88
CA ALA A 133 -16.92 -5.56 -4.12
C ALA A 133 -17.20 -4.21 -4.79
N ALA A 134 -17.57 -3.18 -4.02
CA ALA A 134 -17.70 -1.83 -4.55
C ALA A 134 -16.37 -1.27 -5.09
N ALA A 135 -15.26 -1.56 -4.42
CA ALA A 135 -13.94 -1.16 -4.92
C ALA A 135 -13.63 -1.79 -6.27
N LEU A 136 -13.89 -3.10 -6.43
CA LEU A 136 -13.72 -3.78 -7.72
C LEU A 136 -14.62 -3.18 -8.80
N ARG A 137 -15.92 -2.92 -8.51
CA ARG A 137 -16.82 -2.27 -9.47
C ARG A 137 -16.33 -0.88 -9.89
N THR A 138 -15.82 -0.10 -8.94
CA THR A 138 -15.25 1.22 -9.22
C THR A 138 -14.03 1.11 -10.15
N LEU A 139 -13.14 0.15 -9.89
CA LEU A 139 -11.96 -0.09 -10.72
C LEU A 139 -12.33 -0.66 -12.10
N ASP A 140 -13.34 -1.55 -12.18
CA ASP A 140 -13.88 -2.03 -13.46
C ASP A 140 -14.42 -0.90 -14.31
N SER A 141 -15.19 0.02 -13.71
CA SER A 141 -15.69 1.21 -14.38
C SER A 141 -14.57 2.13 -14.89
N ALA A 142 -13.48 2.23 -14.13
CA ALA A 142 -12.30 2.97 -14.54
C ALA A 142 -11.57 2.28 -15.71
N LEU A 143 -11.42 0.96 -15.67
CA LEU A 143 -10.81 0.19 -16.75
C LEU A 143 -11.63 0.17 -18.04
N GLN A 144 -12.95 0.30 -17.97
CA GLN A 144 -13.78 0.53 -19.18
C GLN A 144 -13.40 1.83 -19.89
N ARG A 145 -12.95 2.85 -19.17
CA ARG A 145 -12.51 4.13 -19.75
C ARG A 145 -11.05 4.12 -20.20
N LYS A 146 -10.21 3.35 -19.52
CA LYS A 146 -8.79 3.22 -19.85
C LYS A 146 -8.37 1.76 -19.78
N PRO A 147 -8.71 0.97 -20.79
CA PRO A 147 -8.40 -0.45 -20.83
C PRO A 147 -6.90 -0.72 -20.73
N GLY A 148 -6.51 -1.67 -19.90
CA GLY A 148 -5.12 -2.09 -19.74
C GLY A 148 -4.22 -1.08 -19.01
N ASP A 149 -4.76 -0.04 -18.39
CA ASP A 149 -3.96 0.86 -17.56
C ASP A 149 -3.34 0.09 -16.40
N SER A 150 -2.01 0.08 -16.33
CA SER A 150 -1.25 -0.72 -15.37
C SER A 150 -1.56 -0.35 -13.92
N TRP A 151 -1.80 0.94 -13.61
CA TRP A 151 -2.12 1.39 -12.26
C TRP A 151 -3.48 0.87 -11.78
N LEU A 152 -4.49 0.91 -12.65
CA LEU A 152 -5.82 0.39 -12.34
C LEU A 152 -5.82 -1.13 -12.18
N VAL A 153 -5.05 -1.84 -13.01
CA VAL A 153 -4.90 -3.31 -12.90
C VAL A 153 -4.16 -3.68 -11.60
N ILE A 154 -3.10 -2.95 -11.23
CA ILE A 154 -2.40 -3.14 -9.96
C ILE A 154 -3.36 -2.90 -8.78
N ALA A 155 -4.22 -1.87 -8.86
CA ALA A 155 -5.20 -1.59 -7.82
C ALA A 155 -6.22 -2.74 -7.66
N GLN A 156 -6.71 -3.32 -8.76
CA GLN A 156 -7.53 -4.55 -8.68
C GLN A 156 -6.79 -5.69 -8.01
N ALA A 157 -5.52 -5.92 -8.37
CA ALA A 157 -4.70 -6.95 -7.74
C ALA A 157 -4.56 -6.72 -6.22
N GLN A 158 -4.39 -5.48 -5.77
CA GLN A 158 -4.34 -5.14 -4.35
C GLN A 158 -5.66 -5.50 -3.64
N VAL A 159 -6.81 -5.19 -4.23
CA VAL A 159 -8.11 -5.57 -3.65
C VAL A 159 -8.27 -7.09 -3.59
N HIS A 160 -7.84 -7.82 -4.61
CA HIS A 160 -7.83 -9.29 -4.57
C HIS A 160 -6.90 -9.85 -3.48
N MET A 161 -5.72 -9.24 -3.26
CA MET A 161 -4.83 -9.64 -2.16
C MET A 161 -5.47 -9.40 -0.77
N GLN A 162 -6.25 -8.33 -0.60
CA GLN A 162 -6.98 -8.06 0.65
C GLN A 162 -8.04 -9.10 0.98
N ILE A 163 -8.59 -9.79 0.00
CA ILE A 163 -9.52 -10.91 0.20
C ILE A 163 -8.82 -12.28 0.21
N GLY A 164 -7.49 -12.30 0.08
CA GLY A 164 -6.69 -13.52 0.09
C GLY A 164 -6.65 -14.26 -1.26
N ASP A 165 -7.19 -13.69 -2.33
CA ASP A 165 -7.17 -14.26 -3.68
C ASP A 165 -5.86 -13.90 -4.41
N PHE A 166 -4.76 -14.43 -3.87
CA PHE A 166 -3.41 -14.17 -4.40
C PHE A 166 -3.20 -14.76 -5.80
N GLN A 167 -3.92 -15.82 -6.16
CA GLN A 167 -3.79 -16.40 -7.50
C GLN A 167 -4.40 -15.48 -8.56
N ARG A 168 -5.54 -14.87 -8.28
CA ARG A 168 -6.15 -13.87 -9.16
C ARG A 168 -5.29 -12.61 -9.25
N ALA A 169 -4.78 -12.15 -8.10
CA ALA A 169 -3.87 -11.01 -8.05
C ALA A 169 -2.61 -11.26 -8.91
N LEU A 170 -2.02 -12.46 -8.85
CA LEU A 170 -0.87 -12.82 -9.66
C LEU A 170 -1.17 -12.68 -11.16
N GLY A 171 -2.28 -13.23 -11.65
CA GLY A 171 -2.66 -13.12 -13.06
C GLY A 171 -2.87 -11.67 -13.52
N LEU A 172 -3.47 -10.82 -12.67
CA LEU A 172 -3.61 -9.39 -12.95
C LEU A 172 -2.26 -8.68 -13.02
N LEU A 173 -1.32 -9.01 -12.13
CA LEU A 173 0.00 -8.40 -12.09
C LEU A 173 0.89 -8.84 -13.25
N ASP A 174 0.76 -10.07 -13.75
CA ASP A 174 1.38 -10.51 -15.00
C ASP A 174 0.86 -9.68 -16.19
N GLY A 175 -0.44 -9.42 -16.24
CA GLY A 175 -1.05 -8.54 -17.24
C GLY A 175 -0.56 -7.09 -17.11
N ALA A 176 -0.47 -6.55 -15.89
CA ALA A 176 0.08 -5.21 -15.65
C ALA A 176 1.54 -5.09 -16.08
N LEU A 177 2.35 -6.12 -15.87
CA LEU A 177 3.74 -6.16 -16.34
C LEU A 177 3.87 -6.18 -17.87
N ALA A 178 2.96 -6.90 -18.53
CA ALA A 178 2.93 -6.96 -19.99
C ALA A 178 2.52 -5.63 -20.63
N SER A 179 1.67 -4.83 -19.93
CA SER A 179 1.17 -3.53 -20.38
C SER A 179 1.96 -2.34 -19.82
N ALA A 180 2.94 -2.55 -18.93
CA ALA A 180 3.69 -1.49 -18.29
C ALA A 180 4.47 -0.65 -19.30
N THR A 181 4.16 0.65 -19.35
CA THR A 181 4.76 1.59 -20.30
C THR A 181 5.92 2.40 -19.70
N SER A 182 6.04 2.39 -18.37
CA SER A 182 7.10 3.11 -17.67
C SER A 182 7.88 2.21 -16.71
N PRO A 183 9.14 2.56 -16.39
CA PRO A 183 9.90 1.87 -15.35
C PRO A 183 9.21 1.90 -13.97
N ALA A 184 8.43 2.95 -13.67
CA ALA A 184 7.70 3.07 -12.42
C ALA A 184 6.55 2.06 -12.33
N ASP A 185 5.77 1.90 -13.40
CA ASP A 185 4.70 0.91 -13.51
C ASP A 185 5.27 -0.50 -13.31
N ARG A 186 6.33 -0.80 -14.07
CA ARG A 186 7.00 -2.09 -14.01
C ARG A 186 7.50 -2.41 -12.59
N ARG A 187 8.18 -1.47 -11.94
CA ARG A 187 8.67 -1.65 -10.56
C ARG A 187 7.54 -1.92 -9.57
N THR A 188 6.44 -1.18 -9.72
CA THR A 188 5.28 -1.33 -8.84
C THR A 188 4.58 -2.66 -9.04
N ALA A 189 4.38 -3.07 -10.29
CA ALA A 189 3.81 -4.37 -10.61
C ALA A 189 4.69 -5.52 -10.08
N LEU A 190 6.02 -5.45 -10.26
CA LEU A 190 6.98 -6.42 -9.70
C LEU A 190 6.90 -6.48 -8.18
N TYR A 191 6.84 -5.34 -7.50
CA TYR A 191 6.72 -5.29 -6.04
C TYR A 191 5.47 -6.02 -5.54
N TYR A 192 4.31 -5.74 -6.12
CA TYR A 192 3.07 -6.42 -5.73
C TYR A 192 3.02 -7.88 -6.20
N ARG A 193 3.63 -8.23 -7.34
CA ARG A 193 3.76 -9.63 -7.78
C ARG A 193 4.63 -10.43 -6.81
N GLY A 194 5.71 -9.83 -6.31
CA GLY A 194 6.51 -10.40 -5.23
C GLY A 194 5.68 -10.73 -3.98
N HIS A 195 4.77 -9.85 -3.58
CA HIS A 195 3.83 -10.12 -2.48
C HIS A 195 2.85 -11.25 -2.80
N ALA A 196 2.29 -11.29 -4.00
CA ALA A 196 1.40 -12.38 -4.40
C ALA A 196 2.14 -13.74 -4.39
N ASN A 197 3.34 -13.80 -4.98
CA ASN A 197 4.20 -14.97 -4.96
C ASN A 197 4.58 -15.40 -3.54
N PHE A 198 4.96 -14.45 -2.66
CA PHE A 198 5.28 -14.74 -1.26
C PHE A 198 4.10 -15.40 -0.54
N ASN A 199 2.91 -14.85 -0.67
CA ASN A 199 1.71 -15.36 -0.01
C ASN A 199 1.26 -16.73 -0.58
N LEU A 200 1.57 -17.02 -1.85
CA LEU A 200 1.38 -18.34 -2.47
C LEU A 200 2.48 -19.36 -2.11
N GLY A 201 3.53 -18.95 -1.38
CA GLY A 201 4.67 -19.82 -1.05
C GLY A 201 5.68 -19.99 -2.17
N ARG A 202 5.59 -19.20 -3.24
CA ARG A 202 6.53 -19.18 -4.37
C ARG A 202 7.70 -18.23 -4.02
N TYR A 203 8.48 -18.63 -3.02
CA TYR A 203 9.50 -17.77 -2.44
C TYR A 203 10.67 -17.43 -3.35
N PRO A 204 11.20 -18.35 -4.21
CA PRO A 204 12.21 -17.99 -5.17
C PRO A 204 11.77 -16.88 -6.11
N GLU A 205 10.56 -16.99 -6.68
CA GLU A 205 9.95 -16.02 -7.59
C GLU A 205 9.66 -14.70 -6.86
N ALA A 206 9.21 -14.76 -5.62
CA ALA A 206 9.01 -13.57 -4.80
C ALA A 206 10.34 -12.81 -4.57
N ALA A 207 11.42 -13.51 -4.25
CA ALA A 207 12.73 -12.90 -4.06
C ALA A 207 13.25 -12.22 -5.33
N ASP A 208 13.06 -12.88 -6.48
CA ASP A 208 13.49 -12.36 -7.79
C ASP A 208 12.65 -11.13 -8.20
N ASP A 209 11.34 -11.13 -7.92
CA ASP A 209 10.46 -9.99 -8.16
C ASP A 209 10.80 -8.78 -7.27
N PHE A 210 11.06 -8.99 -5.97
CA PHE A 210 11.50 -7.92 -5.08
C PHE A 210 12.85 -7.36 -5.49
N ASP A 211 13.78 -8.20 -5.95
CA ASP A 211 15.09 -7.76 -6.45
C ASP A 211 14.94 -6.92 -7.72
N ALA A 212 14.18 -7.40 -8.70
CA ALA A 212 13.91 -6.67 -9.93
C ALA A 212 13.17 -5.33 -9.67
N SER A 213 12.34 -5.25 -8.62
CA SER A 213 11.68 -4.02 -8.25
C SER A 213 12.61 -2.94 -7.69
N LEU A 214 13.88 -3.27 -7.39
CA LEU A 214 14.90 -2.32 -6.93
C LEU A 214 15.49 -1.45 -8.05
N GLU A 215 15.33 -1.85 -9.30
CA GLU A 215 15.88 -1.14 -10.45
C GLU A 215 15.44 0.33 -10.45
N GLY A 216 16.40 1.25 -10.57
CA GLY A 216 16.15 2.69 -10.59
C GLY A 216 15.70 3.30 -9.26
N ARG A 217 15.72 2.56 -8.15
CA ARG A 217 15.50 3.10 -6.80
C ARG A 217 16.83 3.62 -6.23
N ASN A 218 17.03 4.93 -6.30
CA ASN A 218 18.32 5.55 -6.00
C ASN A 218 18.50 5.94 -4.52
N THR A 219 17.45 5.89 -3.71
CA THR A 219 17.53 6.22 -2.28
C THR A 219 17.36 4.96 -1.44
N LEU A 220 18.05 4.89 -0.31
CA LEU A 220 17.92 3.80 0.64
C LEU A 220 16.46 3.64 1.11
N ARG A 221 15.78 4.74 1.40
CA ARG A 221 14.37 4.75 1.79
C ARG A 221 13.46 4.04 0.76
N ALA A 222 13.69 4.30 -0.54
CA ALA A 222 12.91 3.66 -1.61
C ALA A 222 13.23 2.18 -1.77
N ARG A 223 14.47 1.76 -1.43
CA ARG A 223 14.96 0.38 -1.56
C ARG A 223 14.58 -0.52 -0.39
N LEU A 224 14.36 0.07 0.79
CA LEU A 224 14.31 -0.68 2.04
C LEU A 224 13.13 -1.67 2.09
N GLY A 225 11.92 -1.26 1.67
CA GLY A 225 10.78 -2.15 1.60
C GLY A 225 11.07 -3.44 0.78
N PRO A 226 11.41 -3.31 -0.51
CA PRO A 226 11.78 -4.46 -1.32
C PRO A 226 12.92 -5.30 -0.74
N LEU A 227 13.95 -4.67 -0.15
CA LEU A 227 15.07 -5.39 0.47
C LEU A 227 14.64 -6.25 1.67
N LEU A 228 13.76 -5.74 2.52
CA LEU A 228 13.22 -6.48 3.66
C LEU A 228 12.35 -7.66 3.21
N TRP A 229 11.51 -7.47 2.21
CA TRP A 229 10.70 -8.53 1.65
C TRP A 229 11.50 -9.56 0.87
N ARG A 230 12.52 -9.14 0.12
CA ARG A 230 13.48 -10.05 -0.48
C ARG A 230 14.17 -10.92 0.60
N TYR A 231 14.59 -10.32 1.70
CA TYR A 231 15.15 -11.06 2.84
C TYR A 231 14.18 -12.14 3.34
N ALA A 232 12.90 -11.77 3.57
CA ALA A 232 11.89 -12.74 4.03
C ALA A 232 11.73 -13.92 3.05
N ALA A 233 11.64 -13.65 1.76
CA ALA A 233 11.55 -14.67 0.72
C ALA A 233 12.81 -15.55 0.64
N GLN A 234 13.99 -14.96 0.82
CA GLN A 234 15.27 -15.70 0.83
C GLN A 234 15.42 -16.61 2.05
N VAL A 235 14.89 -16.22 3.22
CA VAL A 235 14.85 -17.09 4.41
C VAL A 235 14.09 -18.39 4.11
N HIS A 236 12.93 -18.30 3.48
CA HIS A 236 12.14 -19.47 3.11
C HIS A 236 12.81 -20.32 2.00
N SER A 237 13.51 -19.67 1.07
CA SER A 237 14.23 -20.33 -0.01
C SER A 237 15.60 -20.90 0.44
N ARG A 238 15.96 -20.75 1.72
CA ARG A 238 17.26 -21.14 2.27
C ARG A 238 18.47 -20.51 1.55
N ARG A 239 18.29 -19.33 0.96
CA ARG A 239 19.37 -18.52 0.38
C ARG A 239 20.08 -17.71 1.47
N ASP A 240 21.25 -17.17 1.21
CA ASP A 240 21.95 -16.28 2.14
C ASP A 240 21.28 -14.91 2.24
N ALA A 241 20.19 -14.84 3.01
CA ALA A 241 19.42 -13.62 3.19
C ALA A 241 20.21 -12.51 3.90
N ARG A 242 21.07 -12.88 4.89
CA ARG A 242 21.87 -11.89 5.64
C ARG A 242 22.97 -11.27 4.79
N GLY A 243 23.76 -12.09 4.12
CA GLY A 243 24.83 -11.59 3.25
C GLY A 243 24.27 -10.71 2.13
N ALA A 244 23.16 -11.13 1.50
CA ALA A 244 22.49 -10.35 0.47
C ALA A 244 21.95 -9.00 0.99
N LEU A 245 21.37 -8.97 2.20
CA LEU A 245 20.89 -7.74 2.82
C LEU A 245 22.06 -6.82 3.19
N ALA A 246 23.10 -7.35 3.83
CA ALA A 246 24.30 -6.59 4.21
C ALA A 246 24.96 -5.94 2.99
N LYS A 247 25.15 -6.69 1.91
CA LYS A 247 25.71 -6.18 0.65
C LYS A 247 24.85 -5.06 0.05
N ALA A 248 23.53 -5.21 0.08
CA ALA A 248 22.61 -4.24 -0.50
C ALA A 248 22.53 -2.93 0.27
N LEU A 249 22.72 -2.96 1.60
CA LEU A 249 22.69 -1.77 2.46
C LEU A 249 24.03 -1.02 2.49
N GLY A 250 25.15 -1.71 2.31
CA GLY A 250 26.47 -1.09 2.38
C GLY A 250 26.77 -0.51 3.78
N SER A 251 27.47 0.63 3.81
CA SER A 251 27.86 1.35 5.03
C SER A 251 26.96 2.55 5.38
N GLU A 252 25.75 2.63 4.83
CA GLU A 252 24.87 3.77 5.06
C GLU A 252 24.45 3.88 6.53
N PRO A 253 24.33 5.10 7.09
CA PRO A 253 23.82 5.32 8.44
C PRO A 253 22.34 4.88 8.52
N LEU A 254 22.02 4.07 9.54
CA LEU A 254 20.75 3.33 9.58
C LEU A 254 19.92 3.72 10.82
N ASP A 255 19.47 4.98 10.92
CA ASP A 255 18.81 5.45 12.14
C ASP A 255 17.31 5.75 11.99
N GLU A 256 16.81 5.94 10.77
CA GLU A 256 15.40 6.20 10.53
C GLU A 256 14.56 4.92 10.33
N TRP A 257 13.32 4.94 10.80
CA TRP A 257 12.37 3.84 10.56
C TRP A 257 12.07 3.67 9.06
N PRO A 258 12.04 2.43 8.53
CA PRO A 258 12.12 1.09 9.16
C PRO A 258 13.54 0.47 9.18
N LEU A 259 14.60 1.24 9.10
CA LEU A 259 15.99 0.77 9.15
C LEU A 259 16.36 -0.06 10.39
N PRO A 260 15.80 0.20 11.61
CA PRO A 260 16.02 -0.67 12.75
C PRO A 260 15.64 -2.14 12.51
N ILE A 261 14.66 -2.41 11.63
CA ILE A 261 14.34 -3.79 11.21
C ILE A 261 15.54 -4.41 10.50
N ALA A 262 16.17 -3.70 9.57
CA ALA A 262 17.35 -4.20 8.86
C ALA A 262 18.54 -4.42 9.83
N LYS A 263 18.76 -3.52 10.80
CA LYS A 263 19.78 -3.71 11.85
C LYS A 263 19.51 -4.99 12.65
N PHE A 264 18.27 -5.23 13.02
CA PHE A 264 17.86 -6.45 13.73
C PHE A 264 18.13 -7.70 12.88
N LEU A 265 17.71 -7.72 11.63
CA LEU A 265 17.91 -8.85 10.73
C LEU A 265 19.39 -9.16 10.48
N LEU A 266 20.24 -8.13 10.51
CA LEU A 266 21.70 -8.27 10.43
C LEU A 266 22.35 -8.69 11.78
N GLY A 267 21.58 -8.76 12.86
CA GLY A 267 22.08 -9.08 14.19
C GLY A 267 22.81 -7.95 14.90
N LYS A 268 22.62 -6.71 14.43
CA LYS A 268 23.20 -5.48 15.01
C LYS A 268 22.28 -4.84 16.05
N LEU A 269 21.09 -5.40 16.27
CA LEU A 269 20.07 -4.93 17.20
C LEU A 269 19.35 -6.14 17.77
N GLY A 270 19.01 -6.12 19.06
CA GLY A 270 18.21 -7.16 19.72
C GLY A 270 16.71 -7.01 19.42
N ALA A 271 15.93 -8.09 19.57
CA ALA A 271 14.48 -8.06 19.36
C ALA A 271 13.77 -7.12 20.34
N GLY A 272 14.19 -7.10 21.62
CA GLY A 272 13.64 -6.18 22.62
C GLY A 272 13.95 -4.72 22.31
N GLU A 273 15.15 -4.41 21.84
CA GLU A 273 15.54 -3.07 21.42
C GLU A 273 14.71 -2.62 20.19
N LEU A 274 14.49 -3.53 19.22
CA LEU A 274 13.63 -3.24 18.07
C LEU A 274 12.21 -2.91 18.52
N GLU A 275 11.67 -3.65 19.50
CA GLU A 275 10.32 -3.41 20.02
C GLU A 275 10.22 -2.04 20.70
N VAL A 276 11.22 -1.67 21.52
CA VAL A 276 11.30 -0.34 22.13
C VAL A 276 11.35 0.75 21.10
N ILE A 277 12.16 0.61 20.04
CA ILE A 277 12.23 1.57 18.94
C ILE A 277 10.90 1.65 18.19
N ALA A 278 10.27 0.52 17.91
CA ALA A 278 8.97 0.45 17.26
C ALA A 278 7.85 1.09 18.09
N GLU A 279 8.04 1.18 19.41
CA GLU A 279 7.13 1.86 20.35
C GLU A 279 7.47 3.34 20.56
N SER A 280 8.66 3.77 20.20
CA SER A 280 9.10 5.16 20.33
C SER A 280 8.54 6.04 19.20
N GLY A 281 8.36 7.34 19.46
CA GLY A 281 7.91 8.32 18.49
C GLY A 281 6.40 8.65 18.57
N GLU A 282 5.88 9.33 17.55
CA GLU A 282 4.47 9.74 17.48
C GLU A 282 3.53 8.54 17.35
N ALA A 283 2.30 8.63 17.88
CA ALA A 283 1.35 7.51 17.93
C ALA A 283 1.08 6.83 16.57
N ALA A 284 1.06 7.62 15.48
CA ALA A 284 0.91 7.09 14.12
C ALA A 284 2.14 6.31 13.64
N LYS A 285 3.36 6.75 14.04
CA LYS A 285 4.61 6.02 13.76
C LYS A 285 4.66 4.72 14.58
N ARG A 286 4.12 4.72 15.80
CA ARG A 286 4.03 3.52 16.66
C ARG A 286 3.13 2.45 16.07
N ALA A 287 1.94 2.82 15.58
CA ALA A 287 1.04 1.87 14.93
C ALA A 287 1.71 1.18 13.74
N ASN A 288 2.50 1.92 12.96
CA ASN A 288 3.24 1.39 11.82
C ASN A 288 4.53 0.65 12.20
N GLY A 289 5.12 0.96 13.36
CA GLY A 289 6.35 0.33 13.82
C GLY A 289 6.15 -1.10 14.33
N LYS A 290 5.19 -1.31 15.21
CA LYS A 290 4.92 -2.60 15.85
C LYS A 290 4.46 -3.69 14.90
N CYS A 291 3.75 -3.32 13.86
CA CYS A 291 3.23 -4.23 12.85
C CYS A 291 4.38 -4.91 12.06
N PRO A 292 5.22 -4.21 11.29
CA PRO A 292 6.30 -4.84 10.55
C PRO A 292 7.38 -5.44 11.47
N ALA A 293 7.63 -4.85 12.65
CA ALA A 293 8.60 -5.41 13.60
C ALA A 293 8.23 -6.85 14.00
N ALA A 294 6.97 -7.09 14.38
CA ALA A 294 6.51 -8.42 14.73
C ALA A 294 6.68 -9.42 13.58
N LEU A 295 6.30 -9.05 12.35
CA LEU A 295 6.47 -9.92 11.19
C LEU A 295 7.95 -10.32 11.00
N PHE A 296 8.86 -9.34 10.99
CA PHE A 296 10.27 -9.61 10.70
C PHE A 296 11.00 -10.30 11.88
N VAL A 297 10.54 -10.14 13.11
CA VAL A 297 11.00 -10.98 14.24
C VAL A 297 10.56 -12.43 14.03
N GLY A 298 9.34 -12.67 13.54
CA GLY A 298 8.86 -14.00 13.17
C GLY A 298 9.69 -14.64 12.05
N VAL A 299 10.01 -13.87 11.01
CA VAL A 299 10.87 -14.32 9.90
C VAL A 299 12.28 -14.69 10.39
N ASP A 300 12.88 -13.89 11.28
CA ASP A 300 14.21 -14.24 11.83
C ASP A 300 14.15 -15.46 12.76
N ALA A 301 13.05 -15.66 13.48
CA ALA A 301 12.81 -16.86 14.27
C ALA A 301 12.75 -18.12 13.38
N LEU A 302 12.05 -18.04 12.22
CA LEU A 302 12.07 -19.12 11.22
C LEU A 302 13.48 -19.42 10.72
N ARG A 303 14.26 -18.39 10.41
CA ARG A 303 15.65 -18.54 9.97
C ARG A 303 16.49 -19.28 11.02
N ARG A 304 16.22 -19.08 12.31
CA ARG A 304 16.90 -19.77 13.43
C ARG A 304 16.33 -21.16 13.72
N GLY A 305 15.24 -21.56 13.08
CA GLY A 305 14.55 -22.82 13.35
C GLY A 305 13.59 -22.79 14.55
N ASP A 306 13.38 -21.62 15.17
CA ASP A 306 12.48 -21.44 16.30
C ASP A 306 11.04 -21.23 15.81
N LYS A 307 10.38 -22.37 15.52
CA LYS A 307 9.02 -22.37 14.97
C LYS A 307 7.98 -21.83 15.95
N GLN A 308 8.15 -22.09 17.26
CA GLN A 308 7.21 -21.60 18.26
C GLN A 308 7.22 -20.08 18.31
N ARG A 309 8.40 -19.50 18.45
CA ARG A 309 8.55 -18.04 18.45
C ARG A 309 8.10 -17.40 17.15
N ALA A 310 8.36 -18.03 16.01
CA ALA A 310 7.89 -17.55 14.72
C ALA A 310 6.36 -17.47 14.68
N ARG A 311 5.66 -18.53 15.11
CA ARG A 311 4.20 -18.57 15.17
C ARG A 311 3.64 -17.47 16.08
N GLU A 312 4.19 -17.31 17.29
CA GLU A 312 3.78 -16.25 18.23
C GLU A 312 3.92 -14.85 17.60
N GLN A 313 5.02 -14.60 16.91
CA GLN A 313 5.28 -13.31 16.29
C GLN A 313 4.39 -13.05 15.06
N PHE A 314 4.05 -14.07 14.29
CA PHE A 314 3.06 -13.93 13.20
C PHE A 314 1.65 -13.69 13.73
N GLN A 315 1.27 -14.29 14.87
CA GLN A 315 0.01 -13.96 15.54
C GLN A 315 -0.02 -12.49 16.02
N LEU A 316 1.09 -12.00 16.57
CA LEU A 316 1.21 -10.59 16.93
C LEU A 316 1.13 -9.67 15.70
N ALA A 317 1.77 -10.04 14.60
CA ALA A 317 1.68 -9.28 13.35
C ALA A 317 0.24 -9.29 12.81
N GLN A 318 -0.44 -10.44 12.80
CA GLN A 318 -1.84 -10.54 12.40
C GLN A 318 -2.75 -9.62 13.23
N ALA A 319 -2.53 -9.55 14.55
CA ALA A 319 -3.34 -8.73 15.45
C ALA A 319 -3.03 -7.22 15.36
N ARG A 320 -1.78 -6.85 15.06
CA ARG A 320 -1.30 -5.46 15.06
C ARG A 320 -1.37 -4.78 13.69
N CYS A 321 -1.29 -5.57 12.61
CA CYS A 321 -1.24 -5.03 11.26
C CYS A 321 -2.64 -4.75 10.70
N PRO A 322 -2.85 -3.61 10.03
CA PRO A 322 -4.09 -3.38 9.29
C PRO A 322 -4.34 -4.49 8.26
N THR A 323 -5.59 -4.88 8.10
CA THR A 323 -5.97 -5.98 7.18
C THR A 323 -5.63 -5.70 5.71
N VAL A 324 -5.44 -4.43 5.36
CA VAL A 324 -5.02 -3.99 4.01
C VAL A 324 -3.52 -4.03 3.80
N SER A 325 -2.73 -4.27 4.85
CA SER A 325 -1.27 -4.24 4.73
C SER A 325 -0.70 -5.57 4.27
N GLU A 326 0.36 -5.50 3.48
CA GLU A 326 1.16 -6.63 3.06
C GLU A 326 1.71 -7.44 4.24
N PHE A 327 1.94 -6.81 5.38
CA PHE A 327 2.40 -7.48 6.61
C PHE A 327 1.30 -8.37 7.21
N ASN A 328 0.04 -7.93 7.17
CA ASN A 328 -1.09 -8.74 7.63
C ASN A 328 -1.33 -9.93 6.69
N TRP A 329 -1.27 -9.72 5.38
CA TRP A 329 -1.41 -10.81 4.40
C TRP A 329 -0.34 -11.86 4.59
N ALA A 330 0.93 -11.45 4.75
CA ALA A 330 2.04 -12.36 4.99
C ALA A 330 1.87 -13.12 6.32
N ALA A 331 1.53 -12.44 7.41
CA ALA A 331 1.30 -13.07 8.71
C ALA A 331 0.21 -14.15 8.63
N ASN A 332 -0.91 -13.85 7.96
CA ASN A 332 -1.99 -14.80 7.73
C ASN A 332 -1.56 -16.01 6.90
N SER A 333 -0.76 -15.77 5.87
CA SER A 333 -0.26 -16.84 5.00
C SER A 333 0.77 -17.70 5.71
N GLU A 334 1.65 -17.11 6.52
CA GLU A 334 2.60 -17.84 7.35
C GLU A 334 1.89 -18.72 8.39
N LEU A 335 0.89 -18.19 9.10
CA LEU A 335 0.14 -18.95 10.11
C LEU A 335 -0.58 -20.18 9.54
N LYS A 336 -0.99 -20.15 8.27
CA LYS A 336 -1.59 -21.30 7.59
C LYS A 336 -0.60 -22.44 7.30
N ARG A 337 0.70 -22.20 7.41
CA ARG A 337 1.79 -23.15 7.10
C ARG A 337 2.31 -23.87 8.36
N PHE A 338 1.87 -23.46 9.56
CA PHE A 338 2.15 -24.10 10.84
C PHE A 338 1.10 -25.15 11.18
#